data_426cb48373d1955e76efaa0e6b87a9d2
#
_entry.id   426cb48373d1955e76efaa0e6b87a9d2
#
_cell.length_a   1.000
_cell.length_b   1.000
_cell.length_c   1.000
_cell.angle_alpha   90.00
_cell.angle_beta   90.00
_cell.angle_gamma   90.00
#
_symmetry.space_group_name_H-M   'P 1'
#
loop_
_entity.id
_entity.type
_entity.pdbx_description
1 polymer ?
#
loop_
_entity_poly.entity_id
_entity_poly.type
_entity_poly.pdbx_seq_one_letter_code
_entity_poly.pdbx_strand_id
1 'polypeptide(L)'
;MRTLLLTLLCLLAITACSSIEDLTGSNPIIDKQGVNLAQYNADLVQCEAYADQVAIAQKAGAGAVSGAVVGGVFGAVVGNSDTTKKGAGIGAVGGGARGLGEGIHERERVIKRCLRGRGYRVLN
;
A
#
# COMPACT_ATOMS: atom_id res chain seq x y z
N MET A 1 -17.92 -22.55 -20.85
CA MET A 1 -17.67 -22.59 -19.39
C MET A 1 -16.39 -21.89 -18.99
N ARG A 2 -15.21 -22.15 -19.56
CA ARG A 2 -13.93 -21.49 -19.21
C ARG A 2 -13.95 -19.96 -19.42
N THR A 3 -14.53 -19.49 -20.52
CA THR A 3 -14.65 -18.04 -20.80
C THR A 3 -15.59 -17.32 -19.84
N LEU A 4 -16.68 -17.97 -19.45
CA LEU A 4 -17.65 -17.43 -18.48
C LEU A 4 -17.04 -17.35 -17.06
N LEU A 5 -16.21 -18.31 -16.69
CA LEU A 5 -15.49 -18.34 -15.42
C LEU A 5 -14.41 -17.22 -15.35
N LEU A 6 -13.72 -16.98 -16.48
CA LEU A 6 -12.73 -15.90 -16.60
C LEU A 6 -13.36 -14.51 -16.53
N THR A 7 -14.51 -14.31 -17.18
CA THR A 7 -15.23 -13.02 -17.11
C THR A 7 -15.81 -12.74 -15.72
N LEU A 8 -16.31 -13.79 -15.04
CA LEU A 8 -16.80 -13.67 -13.67
C LEU A 8 -15.67 -13.35 -12.70
N LEU A 9 -14.48 -13.97 -12.89
CA LEU A 9 -13.29 -13.69 -12.07
C LEU A 9 -12.77 -12.26 -12.29
N CYS A 10 -12.79 -11.76 -13.53
CA CYS A 10 -12.42 -10.36 -13.83
C CYS A 10 -13.40 -9.35 -13.21
N LEU A 11 -14.71 -9.63 -13.25
CA LEU A 11 -15.73 -8.78 -12.64
C LEU A 11 -15.57 -8.71 -11.10
N LEU A 12 -15.27 -9.83 -10.44
CA LEU A 12 -14.99 -9.89 -9.02
C LEU A 12 -13.71 -9.13 -8.63
N ALA A 13 -12.69 -9.12 -9.49
CA ALA A 13 -11.45 -8.38 -9.25
C ALA A 13 -11.65 -6.84 -9.31
N ILE A 14 -12.58 -6.37 -10.15
CA ILE A 14 -12.86 -4.93 -10.31
C ILE A 14 -13.61 -4.38 -9.08
N THR A 15 -14.50 -5.17 -8.48
CA THR A 15 -15.22 -4.76 -7.27
C THR A 15 -14.35 -4.74 -6.00
N ALA A 16 -13.27 -5.51 -5.98
CA ALA A 16 -12.32 -5.51 -4.85
C ALA A 16 -11.46 -4.24 -4.77
N CYS A 17 -11.29 -3.49 -5.87
CA CYS A 17 -10.48 -2.27 -5.87
C CYS A 17 -11.12 -1.09 -5.12
N SER A 18 -12.45 -1.03 -5.00
CA SER A 18 -13.12 0.09 -4.33
C SER A 18 -13.05 0.04 -2.79
N SER A 19 -12.72 -1.12 -2.22
CA SER A 19 -12.65 -1.30 -0.75
C SER A 19 -11.25 -1.05 -0.17
N ILE A 20 -10.23 -0.85 -1.00
CA ILE A 20 -8.84 -0.67 -0.53
C ILE A 20 -8.61 0.76 -0.02
N GLU A 21 -9.32 1.75 -0.53
CA GLU A 21 -9.21 3.14 -0.04
C GLU A 21 -9.64 3.28 1.42
N ASP A 22 -10.64 2.52 1.85
CA ASP A 22 -11.12 2.52 3.24
C ASP A 22 -10.14 1.83 4.20
N LEU A 23 -9.40 0.83 3.71
CA LEU A 23 -8.40 0.09 4.51
C LEU A 23 -7.05 0.82 4.59
N THR A 24 -6.74 1.68 3.62
CA THR A 24 -5.49 2.45 3.58
C THR A 24 -5.66 3.90 4.03
N GLY A 25 -6.89 4.34 4.27
CA GLY A 25 -7.23 5.66 4.80
C GLY A 25 -6.85 5.76 6.26
N SER A 26 -5.56 5.93 6.56
CA SER A 26 -5.12 6.36 7.89
C SER A 26 -5.52 7.82 8.08
N ASN A 27 -6.78 8.01 8.47
CA ASN A 27 -7.25 9.33 8.88
C ASN A 27 -6.42 9.79 10.09
N PRO A 28 -5.64 10.86 9.97
CA PRO A 28 -4.87 11.37 11.09
C PRO A 28 -5.82 11.82 12.20
N ILE A 29 -5.56 11.35 13.42
CA ILE A 29 -6.31 11.76 14.59
C ILE A 29 -5.76 13.11 15.05
N ILE A 30 -6.61 14.14 15.02
CA ILE A 30 -6.24 15.49 15.48
C ILE A 30 -7.00 15.87 16.74
N ASP A 31 -6.39 16.74 17.54
CA ASP A 31 -7.10 17.44 18.60
C ASP A 31 -8.03 18.49 17.97
N LYS A 32 -9.33 18.30 18.12
CA LYS A 32 -10.37 19.15 17.50
C LYS A 32 -10.68 20.41 18.30
N GLN A 33 -10.08 20.61 19.48
CA GLN A 33 -10.36 21.77 20.31
C GLN A 33 -9.87 23.06 19.60
N GLY A 34 -10.79 23.97 19.33
CA GLY A 34 -10.51 25.24 18.69
C GLY A 34 -10.20 25.17 17.18
N VAL A 35 -10.35 24.01 16.55
CA VAL A 35 -10.07 23.83 15.12
C VAL A 35 -11.31 24.12 14.29
N ASN A 36 -11.14 24.95 13.24
CA ASN A 36 -12.14 25.11 12.20
C ASN A 36 -12.15 23.86 11.30
N LEU A 37 -13.19 23.03 11.42
CA LEU A 37 -13.29 21.75 10.68
C LEU A 37 -13.37 21.94 9.17
N ALA A 38 -13.95 23.04 8.67
CA ALA A 38 -14.01 23.29 7.23
C ALA A 38 -12.60 23.56 6.66
N GLN A 39 -11.81 24.36 7.38
CA GLN A 39 -10.41 24.62 7.03
C GLN A 39 -9.58 23.35 7.16
N TYR A 40 -9.76 22.58 8.23
CA TYR A 40 -9.06 21.29 8.39
C TYR A 40 -9.31 20.34 7.24
N ASN A 41 -10.55 20.20 6.79
CA ASN A 41 -10.87 19.32 5.66
C ASN A 41 -10.20 19.79 4.36
N ALA A 42 -10.16 21.09 4.09
CA ALA A 42 -9.45 21.63 2.94
C ALA A 42 -7.94 21.37 3.02
N ASP A 43 -7.36 21.57 4.20
CA ASP A 43 -5.96 21.33 4.49
C ASP A 43 -5.60 19.84 4.39
N LEU A 44 -6.48 18.95 4.85
CA LEU A 44 -6.30 17.50 4.75
C LEU A 44 -6.24 17.06 3.30
N VAL A 45 -7.19 17.49 2.45
CA VAL A 45 -7.19 17.18 1.01
C VAL A 45 -5.89 17.62 0.34
N GLN A 46 -5.38 18.81 0.69
CA GLN A 46 -4.09 19.27 0.14
C GLN A 46 -2.91 18.43 0.64
N CYS A 47 -2.90 18.02 1.90
CA CYS A 47 -1.86 17.15 2.45
C CYS A 47 -1.89 15.75 1.85
N GLU A 48 -3.08 15.24 1.54
CA GLU A 48 -3.26 13.98 0.81
C GLU A 48 -2.72 14.07 -0.63
N ALA A 49 -2.97 15.19 -1.33
CA ALA A 49 -2.42 15.42 -2.67
C ALA A 49 -0.88 15.44 -2.68
N TYR A 50 -0.23 15.94 -1.63
CA TYR A 50 1.23 15.80 -1.49
C TYR A 50 1.64 14.34 -1.22
N ALA A 51 0.86 13.62 -0.44
CA ALA A 51 1.13 12.22 -0.11
C ALA A 51 0.93 11.28 -1.31
N ASP A 52 0.11 11.66 -2.29
CA ASP A 52 -0.09 10.91 -3.54
C ASP A 52 1.18 10.84 -4.40
N GLN A 53 2.16 11.72 -4.16
CA GLN A 53 3.48 11.64 -4.79
C GLN A 53 4.33 10.46 -4.27
N VAL A 54 3.92 9.84 -3.17
CA VAL A 54 4.59 8.62 -2.67
C VAL A 54 4.29 7.46 -3.62
N ALA A 55 5.31 6.94 -4.26
CA ALA A 55 5.20 5.90 -5.27
C ALA A 55 4.96 4.51 -4.64
N ILE A 56 3.77 4.29 -4.08
CA ILE A 56 3.40 3.03 -3.41
C ILE A 56 3.54 1.83 -4.35
N ALA A 57 3.09 1.97 -5.59
CA ALA A 57 3.17 0.90 -6.59
C ALA A 57 4.63 0.52 -6.92
N GLN A 58 5.55 1.50 -6.98
CA GLN A 58 6.97 1.23 -7.18
C GLN A 58 7.58 0.48 -6.00
N LYS A 59 7.21 0.84 -4.77
CA LYS A 59 7.70 0.14 -3.56
C LYS A 59 7.18 -1.29 -3.49
N ALA A 60 5.91 -1.52 -3.84
CA ALA A 60 5.34 -2.85 -3.93
C ALA A 60 6.04 -3.69 -5.01
N GLY A 61 6.28 -3.10 -6.19
CA GLY A 61 6.99 -3.76 -7.29
C GLY A 61 8.44 -4.09 -6.92
N ALA A 62 9.18 -3.16 -6.34
CA ALA A 62 10.55 -3.38 -5.88
C ALA A 62 10.61 -4.47 -4.80
N GLY A 63 9.67 -4.47 -3.86
CA GLY A 63 9.55 -5.50 -2.84
C GLY A 63 9.25 -6.88 -3.45
N ALA A 64 8.36 -6.95 -4.43
CA ALA A 64 8.03 -8.20 -5.12
C ALA A 64 9.23 -8.76 -5.88
N VAL A 65 9.97 -7.92 -6.61
CA VAL A 65 11.17 -8.34 -7.36
C VAL A 65 12.25 -8.82 -6.41
N SER A 66 12.59 -8.06 -5.36
CA SER A 66 13.61 -8.46 -4.40
C SER A 66 13.21 -9.74 -3.65
N GLY A 67 11.96 -9.87 -3.25
CA GLY A 67 11.45 -11.08 -2.61
C GLY A 67 11.48 -12.31 -3.52
N ALA A 68 11.15 -12.15 -4.82
CA ALA A 68 11.25 -13.22 -5.80
C ALA A 68 12.70 -13.70 -6.00
N VAL A 69 13.66 -12.79 -6.07
CA VAL A 69 15.08 -13.13 -6.20
C VAL A 69 15.56 -13.90 -4.97
N VAL A 70 15.31 -13.38 -3.78
CA VAL A 70 15.71 -14.05 -2.53
C VAL A 70 15.05 -15.41 -2.40
N GLY A 71 13.73 -15.50 -2.59
CA GLY A 71 12.99 -16.77 -2.50
C GLY A 71 13.39 -17.77 -3.57
N GLY A 72 13.72 -17.30 -4.78
CA GLY A 72 14.23 -18.13 -5.87
C GLY A 72 15.60 -18.72 -5.56
N VAL A 73 16.54 -17.91 -5.04
CA VAL A 73 17.88 -18.36 -4.64
C VAL A 73 17.78 -19.42 -3.55
N PHE A 74 17.01 -19.17 -2.48
CA PHE A 74 16.79 -20.16 -1.43
C PHE A 74 16.17 -21.45 -1.97
N GLY A 75 15.15 -21.34 -2.84
CA GLY A 75 14.53 -22.50 -3.46
C GLY A 75 15.48 -23.31 -4.34
N ALA A 76 16.45 -22.65 -5.00
CA ALA A 76 17.46 -23.32 -5.81
C ALA A 76 18.51 -24.06 -4.96
N VAL A 77 18.85 -23.50 -3.80
CA VAL A 77 19.86 -24.11 -2.88
C VAL A 77 19.29 -25.33 -2.13
N VAL A 78 18.00 -25.29 -1.77
CA VAL A 78 17.37 -26.31 -0.91
C VAL A 78 16.67 -27.39 -1.73
N GLY A 79 16.38 -27.16 -3.02
CA GLY A 79 15.54 -28.05 -3.80
C GLY A 79 15.84 -28.12 -5.29
N ASN A 80 14.82 -28.47 -6.06
CA ASN A 80 14.84 -28.57 -7.51
C ASN A 80 14.16 -27.35 -8.18
N SER A 81 14.03 -27.39 -9.50
CA SER A 81 13.42 -26.32 -10.30
C SER A 81 11.99 -25.95 -9.83
N ASP A 82 11.21 -26.90 -9.32
CA ASP A 82 9.86 -26.65 -8.84
C ASP A 82 9.87 -25.90 -7.49
N THR A 83 10.82 -26.23 -6.63
CA THR A 83 11.04 -25.54 -5.36
C THR A 83 11.51 -24.11 -5.59
N THR A 84 12.38 -23.89 -6.59
CA THR A 84 12.82 -22.55 -7.01
C THR A 84 11.67 -21.67 -7.45
N LYS A 85 10.78 -22.20 -8.32
CA LYS A 85 9.59 -21.48 -8.81
C LYS A 85 8.62 -21.14 -7.67
N LYS A 86 8.37 -22.10 -6.77
CA LYS A 86 7.50 -21.88 -5.60
C LYS A 86 8.12 -20.86 -4.64
N GLY A 87 9.42 -20.94 -4.37
CA GLY A 87 10.15 -19.99 -3.53
C GLY A 87 10.10 -18.58 -4.09
N ALA A 88 10.35 -18.41 -5.39
CA ALA A 88 10.25 -17.12 -6.06
C ALA A 88 8.82 -16.54 -5.99
N GLY A 89 7.79 -17.36 -6.18
CA GLY A 89 6.40 -16.93 -6.08
C GLY A 89 6.01 -16.47 -4.69
N ILE A 90 6.36 -17.25 -3.67
CA ILE A 90 6.09 -16.88 -2.26
C ILE A 90 6.86 -15.62 -1.87
N GLY A 91 8.13 -15.53 -2.28
CA GLY A 91 8.96 -14.36 -2.04
C GLY A 91 8.42 -13.10 -2.72
N ALA A 92 7.92 -13.20 -3.96
CA ALA A 92 7.31 -12.07 -4.67
C ALA A 92 6.06 -11.54 -3.94
N VAL A 93 5.19 -12.44 -3.49
CA VAL A 93 3.97 -12.06 -2.75
C VAL A 93 4.34 -11.41 -1.40
N GLY A 94 5.22 -12.04 -0.63
CA GLY A 94 5.64 -11.50 0.67
C GLY A 94 6.40 -10.18 0.56
N GLY A 95 7.30 -10.07 -0.41
CA GLY A 95 8.04 -8.84 -0.68
C GLY A 95 7.15 -7.72 -1.20
N GLY A 96 6.20 -8.02 -2.07
CA GLY A 96 5.22 -7.06 -2.56
C GLY A 96 4.33 -6.51 -1.44
N ALA A 97 3.83 -7.38 -0.57
CA ALA A 97 3.03 -6.98 0.60
C ALA A 97 3.82 -6.08 1.56
N ARG A 98 5.11 -6.39 1.79
CA ARG A 98 5.98 -5.54 2.60
C ARG A 98 6.19 -4.17 1.96
N GLY A 99 6.49 -4.12 0.66
CA GLY A 99 6.68 -2.88 -0.08
C GLY A 99 5.42 -1.99 -0.08
N LEU A 100 4.23 -2.60 -0.18
CA LEU A 100 2.95 -1.91 -0.01
C LEU A 100 2.84 -1.28 1.38
N GLY A 101 3.11 -2.05 2.45
CA GLY A 101 3.07 -1.55 3.83
C GLY A 101 4.02 -0.36 4.05
N GLU A 102 5.24 -0.45 3.54
CA GLU A 102 6.22 0.65 3.61
C GLU A 102 5.72 1.90 2.86
N GLY A 103 5.11 1.74 1.68
CA GLY A 103 4.53 2.83 0.91
C GLY A 103 3.37 3.52 1.65
N ILE A 104 2.48 2.74 2.24
CA ILE A 104 1.35 3.25 3.03
C ILE A 104 1.84 4.04 4.25
N HIS A 105 2.80 3.49 5.00
CA HIS A 105 3.37 4.18 6.15
C HIS A 105 4.11 5.48 5.79
N GLU A 106 4.73 5.53 4.62
CA GLU A 106 5.38 6.75 4.17
C GLU A 106 4.36 7.81 3.77
N ARG A 107 3.32 7.42 3.04
CA ARG A 107 2.19 8.29 2.70
C ARG A 107 1.57 8.90 3.96
N GLU A 108 1.28 8.08 4.95
CA GLU A 108 0.75 8.51 6.25
C GLU A 108 1.68 9.51 6.95
N ARG A 109 2.99 9.25 6.95
CA ARG A 109 3.98 10.18 7.51
C ARG A 109 3.98 11.54 6.80
N VAL A 110 3.81 11.57 5.49
CA VAL A 110 3.72 12.82 4.72
C VAL A 110 2.50 13.61 5.13
N ILE A 111 1.32 12.99 5.21
CA ILE A 111 0.08 13.64 5.64
C ILE A 111 0.23 14.22 7.05
N LYS A 112 0.68 13.43 8.02
CA LYS A 112 0.88 13.86 9.40
C LYS A 112 1.88 15.01 9.52
N ARG A 113 2.97 14.95 8.78
CA ARG A 113 3.99 16.02 8.77
C ARG A 113 3.44 17.31 8.16
N CYS A 114 2.67 17.22 7.08
CA CYS A 114 2.01 18.34 6.44
C CYS A 114 1.03 19.01 7.39
N LEU A 115 0.15 18.26 8.04
CA LEU A 115 -0.82 18.79 9.00
C LEU A 115 -0.15 19.44 10.22
N ARG A 116 0.91 18.83 10.75
CA ARG A 116 1.70 19.46 11.83
C ARG A 116 2.32 20.78 11.39
N GLY A 117 2.81 20.86 10.15
CA GLY A 117 3.37 22.09 9.57
C GLY A 117 2.33 23.21 9.43
N ARG A 118 1.04 22.86 9.35
CA ARG A 118 -0.10 23.79 9.32
C ARG A 118 -0.63 24.16 10.71
N GLY A 119 -0.01 23.65 11.77
CA GLY A 119 -0.36 23.95 13.16
C GLY A 119 -1.37 22.99 13.78
N TYR A 120 -1.77 21.92 13.11
CA TYR A 120 -2.66 20.92 13.69
C TYR A 120 -1.92 20.01 14.66
N ARG A 121 -2.58 19.72 15.79
CA ARG A 121 -2.08 18.80 16.80
C ARG A 121 -2.46 17.38 16.45
N VAL A 122 -1.56 16.67 15.76
CA VAL A 122 -1.75 15.27 15.35
C VAL A 122 -1.35 14.35 16.49
N LEU A 123 -2.26 13.47 16.91
CA LEU A 123 -2.15 12.63 18.12
C LEU A 123 -1.57 11.24 17.86
N ASN A 124 -1.59 10.74 16.60
CA ASN A 124 -1.07 9.42 16.21
C ASN A 124 0.19 9.46 15.36
#